data_7bdd23bc460a6fd61f1b77982e7652b6
#
_entry.id   7bdd23bc460a6fd61f1b77982e7652b6
#
_cell.length_a   1.000
_cell.length_b   1.000
_cell.length_c   1.000
_cell.angle_alpha   90.00
_cell.angle_beta   90.00
_cell.angle_gamma   90.00
#
_symmetry.space_group_name_H-M   'P 1'
#
loop_
_entity.id
_entity.type
_entity.pdbx_description
1 polymer ?
#
loop_
_entity_poly.entity_id
_entity_poly.type
_entity_poly.pdbx_seq_one_letter_code
_entity_poly.pdbx_strand_id
1 'polypeptide(L)'
;MSKAPIKYVNLLMLVFLLASGYVAASGLQEAKISPYMLFTYLKDSNSNRILQARMTNITQTGEVPLPGLKIMFYNNETILGEAVTDNSGNAIYTIDDTYQLFRSDDGSWPFSASFEGDSLVDATFGELSVTDVNLEMTLSDEEGKKFVSLAATMSSDEGQVPVAGEEISVFVPRMFSLLPVGTGMLDDNGTIRFEFPGDIPGDSIGNVTVIGRFNDHYLFGSVEKRENKLWGLPVVKAPPTYRSLWSTLAPKWMVVSLAIMLLGVWGHYTFVVISLIRIKKEGAKEAKKVGNI
;
A
#
# COMPACT_ATOMS: atom_id res chain seq x y z
N MET A 1 -74.72 -34.56 22.85
CA MET A 1 -73.25 -34.62 22.61
C MET A 1 -73.00 -34.61 21.11
N SER A 2 -72.71 -33.41 20.56
CA SER A 2 -72.50 -33.23 19.11
C SER A 2 -71.06 -33.51 18.78
N LYS A 3 -70.81 -34.49 17.91
CA LYS A 3 -69.49 -34.76 17.33
C LYS A 3 -69.20 -33.72 16.26
N ALA A 4 -68.34 -32.74 16.58
CA ALA A 4 -67.80 -31.81 15.57
C ALA A 4 -66.96 -32.64 14.54
N PRO A 5 -67.08 -32.36 13.24
CA PRO A 5 -66.48 -33.18 12.20
C PRO A 5 -64.97 -32.92 12.10
N ILE A 6 -64.19 -33.97 12.37
CA ILE A 6 -62.71 -34.05 12.25
C ILE A 6 -62.20 -33.55 10.90
N LYS A 7 -63.02 -33.44 9.87
CA LYS A 7 -62.69 -32.94 8.53
C LYS A 7 -62.25 -31.47 8.50
N TYR A 8 -62.76 -30.64 9.39
CA TYR A 8 -62.40 -29.19 9.41
C TYR A 8 -61.08 -28.90 10.13
N VAL A 9 -60.71 -29.78 11.10
CA VAL A 9 -59.45 -29.68 11.80
C VAL A 9 -58.29 -29.97 10.86
N ASN A 10 -58.39 -31.00 10.02
CA ASN A 10 -57.37 -31.34 9.05
C ASN A 10 -57.23 -30.30 7.92
N LEU A 11 -58.35 -29.66 7.51
CA LEU A 11 -58.31 -28.56 6.53
C LEU A 11 -57.64 -27.32 7.10
N LEU A 12 -57.90 -26.98 8.35
CA LEU A 12 -57.27 -25.86 9.05
C LEU A 12 -55.77 -26.05 9.29
N MET A 13 -55.38 -27.30 9.59
CA MET A 13 -53.96 -27.69 9.73
C MET A 13 -53.21 -27.66 8.39
N LEU A 14 -53.87 -28.04 7.29
CA LEU A 14 -53.29 -27.99 5.95
C LEU A 14 -53.08 -26.52 5.47
N VAL A 15 -54.04 -25.61 5.76
CA VAL A 15 -53.95 -24.20 5.45
C VAL A 15 -52.83 -23.50 6.28
N PHE A 16 -52.66 -23.90 7.54
CA PHE A 16 -51.58 -23.40 8.40
C PHE A 16 -50.19 -23.87 7.95
N LEU A 17 -50.06 -25.13 7.43
CA LEU A 17 -48.82 -25.64 6.84
C LEU A 17 -48.47 -24.99 5.50
N LEU A 18 -49.46 -24.63 4.69
CA LEU A 18 -49.27 -23.89 3.45
C LEU A 18 -48.93 -22.41 3.70
N ALA A 19 -49.49 -21.77 4.76
CA ALA A 19 -49.16 -20.40 5.15
C ALA A 19 -47.76 -20.29 5.76
N SER A 20 -47.28 -21.32 6.50
CA SER A 20 -45.93 -21.31 7.03
C SER A 20 -44.83 -21.52 5.97
N GLY A 21 -45.17 -22.15 4.82
CA GLY A 21 -44.27 -22.29 3.67
C GLY A 21 -44.06 -20.99 2.87
N TYR A 22 -44.99 -20.05 2.96
CA TYR A 22 -44.88 -18.77 2.22
C TYR A 22 -44.09 -17.68 2.94
N VAL A 23 -43.82 -17.83 4.23
CA VAL A 23 -43.02 -16.84 5.00
C VAL A 23 -41.51 -17.11 4.92
N ALA A 24 -41.10 -18.25 4.39
CA ALA A 24 -39.67 -18.64 4.32
C ALA A 24 -38.97 -18.25 3.00
N ALA A 25 -39.65 -17.53 2.09
CA ALA A 25 -39.09 -17.10 0.80
C ALA A 25 -38.94 -15.57 0.69
N SER A 26 -38.99 -14.83 1.79
CA SER A 26 -38.36 -13.51 1.80
C SER A 26 -36.84 -13.72 1.79
N GLY A 27 -36.26 -13.79 0.59
CA GLY A 27 -34.84 -13.93 0.42
C GLY A 27 -34.13 -12.93 1.32
N LEU A 28 -33.21 -13.43 2.10
CA LEU A 28 -32.14 -12.62 2.68
C LEU A 28 -31.48 -11.95 1.47
N GLN A 29 -31.94 -10.76 1.11
CA GLN A 29 -31.23 -9.90 0.18
C GLN A 29 -29.96 -9.54 0.95
N GLU A 30 -28.86 -10.20 0.63
CA GLU A 30 -27.55 -9.81 1.18
C GLU A 30 -27.42 -8.31 0.96
N ALA A 31 -27.25 -7.57 2.07
CA ALA A 31 -27.07 -6.14 2.00
C ALA A 31 -25.84 -5.87 1.14
N LYS A 32 -26.05 -5.18 0.02
CA LYS A 32 -24.94 -4.78 -0.83
C LYS A 32 -23.96 -3.93 -0.05
N ILE A 33 -22.68 -4.04 -0.43
CA ILE A 33 -21.62 -3.20 0.10
C ILE A 33 -21.82 -1.78 -0.44
N SER A 34 -21.89 -0.78 0.45
CA SER A 34 -21.85 0.63 0.07
C SER A 34 -20.40 1.09 -0.04
N PRO A 35 -19.87 1.23 -1.26
CA PRO A 35 -18.45 1.57 -1.44
C PRO A 35 -18.22 3.06 -1.19
N TYR A 36 -17.02 3.37 -0.70
CA TYR A 36 -16.47 4.73 -0.70
C TYR A 36 -15.47 4.87 -1.83
N MET A 37 -15.64 5.93 -2.67
CA MET A 37 -14.71 6.25 -3.75
C MET A 37 -13.93 7.50 -3.39
N LEU A 38 -12.60 7.38 -3.27
CA LEU A 38 -11.70 8.52 -3.24
C LEU A 38 -11.17 8.76 -4.66
N PHE A 39 -11.59 9.86 -5.26
CA PHE A 39 -11.18 10.22 -6.62
C PHE A 39 -10.16 11.34 -6.58
N THR A 40 -9.01 11.16 -7.22
CA THR A 40 -7.86 12.08 -7.17
C THR A 40 -7.26 12.28 -8.56
N TYR A 41 -6.60 13.43 -8.75
CA TYR A 41 -5.86 13.80 -9.94
C TYR A 41 -4.38 13.97 -9.59
N LEU A 42 -3.51 13.45 -10.46
CA LEU A 42 -2.06 13.61 -10.37
C LEU A 42 -1.49 14.02 -11.72
N LYS A 43 -0.72 15.10 -11.76
CA LYS A 43 0.15 15.45 -12.87
C LYS A 43 1.59 15.14 -12.49
N ASP A 44 2.19 14.20 -13.20
CA ASP A 44 3.55 13.73 -12.90
C ASP A 44 4.63 14.66 -13.51
N SER A 45 5.90 14.34 -13.23
CA SER A 45 7.06 15.08 -13.75
C SER A 45 7.18 15.12 -15.28
N ASN A 46 6.57 14.17 -15.97
CA ASN A 46 6.56 14.08 -17.41
C ASN A 46 5.31 14.75 -18.02
N SER A 47 4.56 15.48 -17.19
CA SER A 47 3.27 16.09 -17.56
C SER A 47 2.16 15.10 -17.89
N ASN A 48 2.31 13.81 -17.57
CA ASN A 48 1.22 12.86 -17.70
C ASN A 48 0.12 13.19 -16.68
N ARG A 49 -1.12 13.24 -17.15
CA ARG A 49 -2.32 13.48 -16.33
C ARG A 49 -2.92 12.14 -15.95
N ILE A 50 -3.00 11.88 -14.67
CA ILE A 50 -3.41 10.58 -14.13
C ILE A 50 -4.65 10.80 -13.27
N LEU A 51 -5.73 10.09 -13.58
CA LEU A 51 -6.91 9.98 -12.75
C LEU A 51 -6.82 8.68 -11.94
N GLN A 52 -7.04 8.77 -10.64
CA GLN A 52 -7.03 7.61 -9.77
C GLN A 52 -8.33 7.58 -8.96
N ALA A 53 -9.05 6.47 -9.06
CA ALA A 53 -10.21 6.17 -8.22
C ALA A 53 -9.84 5.02 -7.27
N ARG A 54 -9.88 5.27 -5.97
CA ARG A 54 -9.67 4.25 -4.94
C ARG A 54 -11.01 3.85 -4.35
N MET A 55 -11.33 2.56 -4.49
CA MET A 55 -12.57 1.95 -4.01
C MET A 55 -12.33 1.18 -2.73
N THR A 56 -13.02 1.55 -1.66
CA THR A 56 -12.92 0.89 -0.35
C THR A 56 -14.30 0.68 0.27
N ASN A 57 -14.41 -0.33 1.11
CA ASN A 57 -15.53 -0.51 2.03
C ASN A 57 -15.09 -0.07 3.43
N ILE A 58 -15.82 0.88 4.01
CA ILE A 58 -15.55 1.36 5.37
C ILE A 58 -16.26 0.43 6.36
N THR A 59 -15.48 -0.33 7.11
CA THR A 59 -15.96 -1.27 8.12
C THR A 59 -15.60 -0.79 9.53
N GLN A 60 -16.17 -1.42 10.56
CA GLN A 60 -15.81 -1.13 11.95
C GLN A 60 -14.32 -1.43 12.27
N THR A 61 -13.69 -2.28 11.48
CA THR A 61 -12.28 -2.67 11.65
C THR A 61 -11.32 -1.86 10.77
N GLY A 62 -11.83 -0.97 9.93
CA GLY A 62 -11.05 -0.11 9.02
C GLY A 62 -11.51 -0.19 7.57
N GLU A 63 -10.70 0.38 6.69
CA GLU A 63 -10.93 0.38 5.26
C GLU A 63 -10.50 -0.95 4.64
N VAL A 64 -11.39 -1.56 3.88
CA VAL A 64 -11.12 -2.78 3.11
C VAL A 64 -11.14 -2.44 1.63
N PRO A 65 -10.07 -2.66 0.86
CA PRO A 65 -10.03 -2.39 -0.57
C PRO A 65 -10.99 -3.30 -1.34
N LEU A 66 -11.59 -2.76 -2.40
CA LEU A 66 -12.52 -3.47 -3.29
C LEU A 66 -11.84 -3.68 -4.67
N PRO A 67 -11.22 -4.85 -4.90
CA PRO A 67 -10.58 -5.17 -6.17
C PRO A 67 -11.57 -5.65 -7.23
N GLY A 68 -11.18 -5.56 -8.51
CA GLY A 68 -11.92 -6.13 -9.62
C GLY A 68 -13.12 -5.31 -10.10
N LEU A 69 -13.31 -4.09 -9.58
CA LEU A 69 -14.39 -3.20 -9.98
C LEU A 69 -14.00 -2.39 -11.22
N LYS A 70 -14.89 -2.31 -12.20
CA LYS A 70 -14.67 -1.57 -13.45
C LYS A 70 -15.14 -0.12 -13.25
N ILE A 71 -14.21 0.81 -13.29
CA ILE A 71 -14.44 2.24 -13.13
C ILE A 71 -14.39 2.92 -14.50
N MET A 72 -15.38 3.76 -14.78
CA MET A 72 -15.43 4.61 -15.97
C MET A 72 -14.96 6.01 -15.62
N PHE A 73 -14.12 6.62 -16.45
CA PHE A 73 -13.58 7.97 -16.27
C PHE A 73 -14.13 8.89 -17.34
N TYR A 74 -14.47 10.11 -16.93
CA TYR A 74 -15.09 11.12 -17.79
C TYR A 74 -14.40 12.47 -17.64
N ASN A 75 -14.45 13.26 -18.70
CA ASN A 75 -14.26 14.70 -18.66
C ASN A 75 -15.58 15.36 -19.11
N ASN A 76 -16.29 15.98 -18.17
CA ASN A 76 -17.66 16.40 -18.36
C ASN A 76 -18.53 15.18 -18.79
N GLU A 77 -19.20 15.24 -19.93
CA GLU A 77 -20.03 14.16 -20.49
C GLU A 77 -19.25 13.17 -21.37
N THR A 78 -17.99 13.46 -21.67
CA THR A 78 -17.16 12.65 -22.58
C THR A 78 -16.45 11.53 -21.81
N ILE A 79 -16.63 10.28 -22.27
CA ILE A 79 -15.92 9.13 -21.74
C ILE A 79 -14.45 9.23 -22.16
N LEU A 80 -13.53 9.25 -21.18
CA LEU A 80 -12.09 9.17 -21.42
C LEU A 80 -11.64 7.73 -21.56
N GLY A 81 -12.13 6.84 -20.70
CA GLY A 81 -11.78 5.42 -20.70
C GLY A 81 -12.22 4.70 -19.45
N GLU A 82 -11.69 3.51 -19.26
CA GLU A 82 -12.02 2.62 -18.15
C GLU A 82 -10.75 2.00 -17.53
N ALA A 83 -10.81 1.68 -16.24
CA ALA A 83 -9.81 0.88 -15.56
C ALA A 83 -10.46 -0.04 -14.51
N VAL A 84 -9.79 -1.13 -14.19
CA VAL A 84 -10.25 -2.09 -13.17
C VAL A 84 -9.44 -1.89 -11.90
N THR A 85 -10.07 -1.93 -10.73
CA THR A 85 -9.40 -1.78 -9.45
C THR A 85 -8.46 -2.96 -9.18
N ASP A 86 -7.25 -2.64 -8.75
CA ASP A 86 -6.21 -3.59 -8.34
C ASP A 86 -6.49 -4.20 -6.95
N ASN A 87 -5.57 -5.04 -6.45
CA ASN A 87 -5.68 -5.64 -5.11
C ASN A 87 -5.69 -4.62 -3.95
N SER A 88 -5.29 -3.38 -4.20
CA SER A 88 -5.32 -2.26 -3.24
C SER A 88 -6.56 -1.39 -3.43
N GLY A 89 -7.47 -1.75 -4.35
CA GLY A 89 -8.68 -1.03 -4.69
C GLY A 89 -8.46 0.19 -5.58
N ASN A 90 -7.29 0.35 -6.23
CA ASN A 90 -6.99 1.49 -7.08
C ASN A 90 -7.27 1.18 -8.55
N ALA A 91 -8.08 2.01 -9.21
CA ALA A 91 -8.21 2.09 -10.65
C ALA A 91 -7.45 3.33 -11.14
N ILE A 92 -6.48 3.16 -12.02
CA ILE A 92 -5.61 4.23 -12.51
C ILE A 92 -5.83 4.37 -14.01
N TYR A 93 -6.10 5.59 -14.44
CA TYR A 93 -6.26 5.94 -15.84
C TYR A 93 -5.33 7.11 -16.19
N THR A 94 -4.48 6.94 -17.21
CA THR A 94 -3.64 8.02 -17.74
C THR A 94 -4.34 8.63 -18.93
N ILE A 95 -4.56 9.95 -18.89
CA ILE A 95 -5.20 10.68 -19.97
C ILE A 95 -4.21 10.81 -21.12
N ASP A 96 -4.60 10.39 -22.30
CA ASP A 96 -3.81 10.52 -23.51
C ASP A 96 -3.78 12.00 -23.96
N ASP A 97 -2.61 12.52 -24.37
CA ASP A 97 -2.44 13.90 -24.83
C ASP A 97 -3.21 14.21 -26.12
N THR A 98 -3.70 13.19 -26.81
CA THR A 98 -4.56 13.36 -28.00
C THR A 98 -5.99 13.82 -27.67
N TYR A 99 -6.43 13.68 -26.40
CA TYR A 99 -7.76 14.12 -26.00
C TYR A 99 -7.84 15.64 -25.89
N GLN A 100 -8.80 16.23 -26.61
CA GLN A 100 -9.21 17.61 -26.34
C GLN A 100 -10.13 17.61 -25.10
N LEU A 101 -9.55 17.97 -23.95
CA LEU A 101 -10.31 18.05 -22.71
C LEU A 101 -11.28 19.22 -22.75
N PHE A 102 -12.53 18.97 -22.36
CA PHE A 102 -13.50 20.03 -22.10
C PHE A 102 -12.99 20.87 -20.92
N ARG A 103 -13.05 22.19 -21.11
CA ARG A 103 -12.71 23.18 -20.09
C ARG A 103 -13.98 23.95 -19.73
N SER A 104 -14.24 24.09 -18.44
CA SER A 104 -15.33 24.92 -17.93
C SER A 104 -15.04 26.41 -18.11
N ASP A 105 -16.05 27.26 -17.95
CA ASP A 105 -15.94 28.71 -18.10
C ASP A 105 -14.94 29.36 -17.12
N ASP A 106 -14.69 28.70 -15.98
CA ASP A 106 -13.68 29.10 -14.99
C ASP A 106 -12.26 28.64 -15.34
N GLY A 107 -12.08 28.00 -16.49
CA GLY A 107 -10.80 27.49 -16.97
C GLY A 107 -10.37 26.15 -16.37
N SER A 108 -11.20 25.50 -15.55
CA SER A 108 -10.91 24.21 -14.94
C SER A 108 -11.34 23.03 -15.83
N TRP A 109 -10.79 21.86 -15.55
CA TRP A 109 -11.19 20.59 -16.15
C TRP A 109 -12.08 19.80 -15.17
N PRO A 110 -13.36 19.64 -15.46
CA PRO A 110 -14.24 18.78 -14.67
C PRO A 110 -14.00 17.32 -15.02
N PHE A 111 -13.57 16.54 -14.05
CA PHE A 111 -13.43 15.10 -14.17
C PHE A 111 -14.41 14.39 -13.26
N SER A 112 -14.89 13.22 -13.70
CA SER A 112 -15.66 12.31 -12.85
C SER A 112 -15.26 10.87 -13.08
N ALA A 113 -15.49 10.06 -12.05
CA ALA A 113 -15.32 8.61 -12.09
C ALA A 113 -16.60 7.96 -11.60
N SER A 114 -17.08 6.91 -12.27
CA SER A 114 -18.28 6.20 -11.86
C SER A 114 -18.08 4.70 -11.85
N PHE A 115 -18.73 4.06 -10.89
CA PHE A 115 -18.99 2.64 -10.83
C PHE A 115 -20.50 2.41 -10.87
N GLU A 116 -20.98 1.67 -11.86
CA GLU A 116 -22.44 1.45 -12.05
C GLU A 116 -23.08 0.51 -11.03
N GLY A 117 -22.25 -0.14 -10.20
CA GLY A 117 -22.69 -1.18 -9.28
C GLY A 117 -22.74 -2.57 -9.92
N ASP A 118 -22.78 -3.57 -9.07
CA ASP A 118 -22.97 -4.97 -9.46
C ASP A 118 -23.91 -5.70 -8.49
N SER A 119 -23.90 -7.01 -8.46
CA SER A 119 -24.74 -7.82 -7.58
C SER A 119 -24.37 -7.68 -6.09
N LEU A 120 -23.11 -7.32 -5.77
CA LEU A 120 -22.55 -7.30 -4.41
C LEU A 120 -22.25 -5.90 -3.91
N VAL A 121 -21.97 -4.94 -4.82
CA VAL A 121 -21.49 -3.59 -4.50
C VAL A 121 -22.44 -2.58 -5.13
N ASP A 122 -22.84 -1.56 -4.37
CA ASP A 122 -23.69 -0.47 -4.85
C ASP A 122 -22.94 0.45 -5.81
N ALA A 123 -23.70 1.13 -6.67
CA ALA A 123 -23.15 2.16 -7.54
C ALA A 123 -22.58 3.33 -6.71
N THR A 124 -21.51 3.93 -7.20
CA THR A 124 -20.93 5.14 -6.61
C THR A 124 -20.24 5.98 -7.66
N PHE A 125 -20.01 7.25 -7.35
CA PHE A 125 -19.30 8.17 -8.22
C PHE A 125 -18.45 9.13 -7.40
N GLY A 126 -17.45 9.72 -8.06
CA GLY A 126 -16.61 10.78 -7.53
C GLY A 126 -16.40 11.86 -8.59
N GLU A 127 -16.31 13.10 -8.16
CA GLU A 127 -16.11 14.26 -9.03
C GLU A 127 -14.97 15.11 -8.48
N LEU A 128 -14.24 15.75 -9.38
CA LEU A 128 -13.24 16.76 -9.04
C LEU A 128 -13.10 17.74 -10.20
N SER A 129 -12.70 18.97 -9.89
CA SER A 129 -12.35 19.98 -10.87
C SER A 129 -10.95 20.47 -10.62
N VAL A 130 -10.10 20.50 -11.66
CA VAL A 130 -8.72 20.90 -11.54
C VAL A 130 -8.34 21.94 -12.56
N THR A 131 -7.54 22.93 -12.13
CA THR A 131 -6.89 23.91 -13.00
C THR A 131 -5.50 23.42 -13.36
N ASP A 132 -5.12 23.52 -14.63
CA ASP A 132 -3.78 23.08 -15.06
C ASP A 132 -2.69 24.01 -14.54
N VAL A 133 -1.74 23.44 -13.85
CA VAL A 133 -0.56 24.12 -13.32
C VAL A 133 0.69 23.54 -13.94
N ASN A 134 1.60 24.40 -14.36
CA ASN A 134 2.96 24.06 -14.73
C ASN A 134 3.87 24.32 -13.52
N LEU A 135 4.57 23.30 -13.06
CA LEU A 135 5.51 23.35 -11.96
C LEU A 135 6.93 23.15 -12.49
N GLU A 136 7.77 24.14 -12.28
CA GLU A 136 9.19 24.10 -12.60
C GLU A 136 10.03 24.00 -11.33
N MET A 137 11.13 23.26 -11.41
CA MET A 137 12.07 23.10 -10.29
C MET A 137 13.50 23.32 -10.77
N THR A 138 14.25 24.11 -10.04
CA THR A 138 15.67 24.39 -10.28
C THR A 138 16.47 24.06 -9.02
N LEU A 139 17.53 23.28 -9.19
CA LEU A 139 18.46 22.91 -8.11
C LEU A 139 19.79 23.66 -8.29
N SER A 140 20.12 24.59 -7.36
CA SER A 140 21.32 25.39 -7.40
C SER A 140 22.24 25.17 -6.21
N ASP A 141 23.55 25.29 -6.45
CA ASP A 141 24.60 25.27 -5.42
C ASP A 141 25.22 26.70 -5.36
N GLU A 142 25.08 27.34 -4.22
CA GLU A 142 25.57 28.69 -4.02
C GLU A 142 26.36 28.79 -2.70
N GLU A 143 27.60 29.21 -2.76
CA GLU A 143 28.49 29.38 -1.59
C GLU A 143 28.52 28.16 -0.66
N GLY A 144 28.43 26.93 -1.22
CA GLY A 144 28.44 25.70 -0.48
C GLY A 144 27.08 25.29 0.15
N LYS A 145 26.05 26.10 -0.06
CA LYS A 145 24.67 25.80 0.31
C LYS A 145 23.89 25.30 -0.91
N LYS A 146 22.95 24.41 -0.67
CA LYS A 146 22.10 23.79 -1.69
C LYS A 146 20.71 24.40 -1.63
N PHE A 147 20.17 24.79 -2.77
CA PHE A 147 18.85 25.42 -2.82
C PHE A 147 17.94 24.75 -3.84
N VAL A 148 16.69 24.58 -3.44
CA VAL A 148 15.59 24.14 -4.31
C VAL A 148 14.70 25.34 -4.57
N SER A 149 14.63 25.80 -5.80
CA SER A 149 13.72 26.85 -6.24
C SER A 149 12.57 26.22 -7.02
N LEU A 150 11.34 26.56 -6.64
CA LEU A 150 10.12 26.15 -7.32
C LEU A 150 9.45 27.37 -7.92
N ALA A 151 8.90 27.21 -9.12
CA ALA A 151 8.07 28.22 -9.78
C ALA A 151 6.82 27.52 -10.33
N ALA A 152 5.65 28.09 -10.03
CA ALA A 152 4.37 27.56 -10.48
C ALA A 152 3.60 28.63 -11.26
N THR A 153 3.09 28.21 -12.43
CA THR A 153 2.25 29.05 -13.29
C THR A 153 1.00 28.27 -13.70
N MET A 154 -0.13 28.93 -13.81
CA MET A 154 -1.37 28.38 -14.36
C MET A 154 -1.72 29.02 -15.69
N SER A 155 -2.37 28.24 -16.56
CA SER A 155 -2.85 28.74 -17.85
C SER A 155 -4.17 29.47 -17.66
N SER A 156 -4.21 30.75 -18.03
CA SER A 156 -5.40 31.59 -18.10
C SER A 156 -5.65 32.02 -19.54
N ASP A 157 -6.84 32.55 -19.82
CA ASP A 157 -7.18 33.12 -21.14
C ASP A 157 -6.27 34.29 -21.56
N GLU A 158 -5.68 34.97 -20.58
CA GLU A 158 -4.73 36.07 -20.78
C GLU A 158 -3.28 35.61 -20.92
N GLY A 159 -3.00 34.30 -20.80
CA GLY A 159 -1.67 33.67 -20.86
C GLY A 159 -1.32 32.90 -19.57
N GLN A 160 -0.01 32.81 -19.32
CA GLN A 160 0.47 32.17 -18.08
C GLN A 160 0.49 33.20 -16.93
N VAL A 161 -0.20 32.82 -15.83
CA VAL A 161 -0.30 33.63 -14.62
C VAL A 161 0.43 32.93 -13.48
N PRO A 162 1.25 33.62 -12.67
CA PRO A 162 1.90 33.01 -11.52
C PRO A 162 0.87 32.55 -10.49
N VAL A 163 1.15 31.41 -9.87
CA VAL A 163 0.36 30.87 -8.75
C VAL A 163 0.89 31.47 -7.46
N ALA A 164 0.19 32.45 -6.90
CA ALA A 164 0.60 33.15 -5.69
C ALA A 164 -0.19 32.68 -4.46
N GLY A 165 0.48 32.67 -3.30
CA GLY A 165 -0.17 32.43 -2.01
C GLY A 165 -0.60 30.98 -1.75
N GLU A 166 -0.22 30.03 -2.59
CA GLU A 166 -0.55 28.62 -2.42
C GLU A 166 0.60 27.83 -1.80
N GLU A 167 0.26 26.83 -0.98
CA GLU A 167 1.24 26.03 -0.27
C GLU A 167 1.85 24.96 -1.18
N ILE A 168 3.18 24.90 -1.18
CA ILE A 168 3.93 23.87 -1.88
C ILE A 168 4.98 23.23 -0.97
N SER A 169 5.29 21.97 -1.19
CA SER A 169 6.25 21.22 -0.39
C SER A 169 7.33 20.56 -1.23
N VAL A 170 8.49 20.41 -0.61
CA VAL A 170 9.64 19.70 -1.18
C VAL A 170 9.84 18.41 -0.38
N PHE A 171 9.99 17.29 -1.08
CA PHE A 171 10.16 15.96 -0.50
C PHE A 171 11.39 15.26 -1.06
N VAL A 172 11.87 14.28 -0.30
CA VAL A 172 12.84 13.26 -0.75
C VAL A 172 12.24 11.88 -0.53
N PRO A 173 12.16 11.02 -1.56
CA PRO A 173 11.63 9.66 -1.41
C PRO A 173 12.46 8.85 -0.43
N ARG A 174 11.78 8.09 0.44
CA ARG A 174 12.36 7.09 1.35
C ARG A 174 11.68 5.76 1.15
N MET A 175 12.18 4.74 1.79
CA MET A 175 11.70 3.35 1.58
C MET A 175 10.18 3.19 1.82
N PHE A 176 9.60 3.92 2.78
CA PHE A 176 8.19 3.77 3.17
C PHE A 176 7.35 5.03 3.01
N SER A 177 7.97 6.20 2.82
CA SER A 177 7.25 7.48 2.74
C SER A 177 8.10 8.55 2.06
N LEU A 178 7.47 9.69 1.76
CA LEU A 178 8.17 10.89 1.35
C LEU A 178 8.65 11.63 2.60
N LEU A 179 9.95 11.96 2.66
CA LEU A 179 10.52 12.79 3.72
C LEU A 179 10.30 14.26 3.36
N PRO A 180 9.53 15.04 4.13
CA PRO A 180 9.41 16.47 3.90
C PRO A 180 10.73 17.16 4.20
N VAL A 181 11.19 17.99 3.27
CA VAL A 181 12.42 18.81 3.37
C VAL A 181 12.09 20.26 3.64
N GLY A 182 11.01 20.75 3.05
CA GLY A 182 10.51 22.11 3.24
C GLY A 182 9.07 22.24 2.79
N THR A 183 8.34 23.14 3.42
CA THR A 183 6.98 23.51 3.06
C THR A 183 6.85 25.02 3.21
N GLY A 184 6.17 25.69 2.29
CA GLY A 184 5.96 27.12 2.35
C GLY A 184 4.99 27.60 1.28
N MET A 185 4.67 28.89 1.33
CA MET A 185 3.73 29.53 0.40
C MET A 185 4.50 30.24 -0.72
N LEU A 186 4.01 30.08 -1.94
CA LEU A 186 4.53 30.80 -3.11
C LEU A 186 4.34 32.31 -2.95
N ASP A 187 5.31 33.09 -3.39
CA ASP A 187 5.25 34.57 -3.41
C ASP A 187 4.34 35.10 -4.53
N ASP A 188 4.22 36.42 -4.65
CA ASP A 188 3.38 37.07 -5.68
C ASP A 188 3.82 36.75 -7.12
N ASN A 189 5.05 36.26 -7.31
CA ASN A 189 5.58 35.83 -8.60
C ASN A 189 5.39 34.30 -8.82
N GLY A 190 4.71 33.61 -7.90
CA GLY A 190 4.54 32.18 -7.95
C GLY A 190 5.81 31.39 -7.66
N THR A 191 6.78 31.99 -6.92
CA THR A 191 8.07 31.37 -6.64
C THR A 191 8.31 31.14 -5.16
N ILE A 192 9.12 30.14 -4.85
CA ILE A 192 9.61 29.88 -3.50
C ILE A 192 10.99 29.23 -3.55
N ARG A 193 11.80 29.48 -2.54
CA ARG A 193 13.13 28.93 -2.41
C ARG A 193 13.34 28.29 -1.04
N PHE A 194 13.85 27.05 -1.04
CA PHE A 194 14.18 26.29 0.17
C PHE A 194 15.68 26.01 0.23
N GLU A 195 16.27 26.12 1.41
CA GLU A 195 17.62 25.59 1.67
C GLU A 195 17.51 24.08 1.87
N PHE A 196 18.26 23.29 1.07
CA PHE A 196 18.24 21.83 1.14
C PHE A 196 19.23 21.34 2.21
N PRO A 197 18.81 20.47 3.16
CA PRO A 197 19.67 19.96 4.22
C PRO A 197 20.86 19.16 3.67
N GLY A 198 22.05 19.39 4.22
CA GLY A 198 23.29 18.76 3.79
C GLY A 198 23.50 17.33 4.29
N ASP A 199 22.69 16.87 5.25
CA ASP A 199 22.82 15.58 5.95
C ASP A 199 21.90 14.47 5.41
N ILE A 200 21.19 14.74 4.30
CA ILE A 200 20.27 13.77 3.69
C ILE A 200 21.05 12.63 3.04
N PRO A 201 20.80 11.35 3.44
CA PRO A 201 21.42 10.19 2.78
C PRO A 201 20.97 10.10 1.32
N GLY A 202 21.91 9.83 0.41
CA GLY A 202 21.66 9.52 -0.98
C GLY A 202 21.74 8.01 -1.28
N ASP A 203 21.89 7.69 -2.54
CA ASP A 203 22.25 6.33 -2.97
C ASP A 203 23.75 6.03 -2.70
N SER A 204 24.30 4.96 -3.30
CA SER A 204 25.70 4.56 -3.12
C SER A 204 26.71 5.58 -3.63
N ILE A 205 26.32 6.47 -4.51
CA ILE A 205 27.14 7.57 -5.07
C ILE A 205 26.75 8.95 -4.53
N GLY A 206 25.71 9.03 -3.68
CA GLY A 206 25.20 10.27 -3.10
C GLY A 206 24.16 10.96 -3.93
N ASN A 207 23.53 10.29 -4.89
CA ASN A 207 22.45 10.87 -5.67
C ASN A 207 21.13 10.88 -4.87
N VAL A 208 20.38 11.98 -4.94
CA VAL A 208 19.09 12.17 -4.28
C VAL A 208 18.06 12.65 -5.29
N THR A 209 16.88 12.03 -5.27
CA THR A 209 15.72 12.56 -5.99
C THR A 209 15.03 13.60 -5.11
N VAL A 210 14.86 14.80 -5.62
CA VAL A 210 14.09 15.87 -4.99
C VAL A 210 12.75 15.96 -5.70
N ILE A 211 11.66 16.08 -4.94
CA ILE A 211 10.30 16.20 -5.46
C ILE A 211 9.70 17.50 -4.94
N GLY A 212 9.39 18.44 -5.83
CA GLY A 212 8.51 19.58 -5.54
C GLY A 212 7.06 19.16 -5.83
N ARG A 213 6.13 19.40 -4.92
CA ARG A 213 4.76 18.89 -5.06
C ARG A 213 3.72 19.79 -4.40
N PHE A 214 2.63 20.06 -5.15
CA PHE A 214 1.33 20.37 -4.57
C PHE A 214 0.68 19.07 -4.15
N ASN A 215 0.30 18.91 -2.90
CA ASN A 215 -0.23 17.67 -2.37
C ASN A 215 -1.74 17.76 -2.15
N ASP A 216 -2.52 17.05 -2.97
CA ASP A 216 -3.99 17.03 -2.93
C ASP A 216 -4.61 18.43 -2.81
N HIS A 217 -4.07 19.38 -3.61
CA HIS A 217 -4.49 20.77 -3.59
C HIS A 217 -5.90 20.91 -4.18
N TYR A 218 -6.75 21.71 -3.55
CA TYR A 218 -8.17 21.83 -3.90
C TYR A 218 -8.42 22.36 -5.32
N LEU A 219 -7.48 23.16 -5.89
CA LEU A 219 -7.58 23.69 -7.26
C LEU A 219 -6.79 22.86 -8.28
N PHE A 220 -5.68 22.27 -7.89
CA PHE A 220 -4.70 21.68 -8.83
C PHE A 220 -4.61 20.16 -8.70
N GLY A 221 -5.25 19.57 -7.68
CA GLY A 221 -4.99 18.18 -7.31
C GLY A 221 -3.54 17.99 -6.84
N SER A 222 -2.93 16.89 -7.19
CA SER A 222 -1.51 16.66 -6.94
C SER A 222 -0.72 16.97 -8.22
N VAL A 223 0.26 17.86 -8.12
CA VAL A 223 1.17 18.20 -9.22
C VAL A 223 2.60 18.07 -8.73
N GLU A 224 3.41 17.26 -9.40
CA GLU A 224 4.77 17.02 -8.95
C GLU A 224 5.81 17.22 -10.05
N LYS A 225 7.00 17.70 -9.62
CA LYS A 225 8.22 17.79 -10.42
C LYS A 225 9.34 17.07 -9.69
N ARG A 226 10.08 16.23 -10.39
CA ARG A 226 11.19 15.44 -9.85
C ARG A 226 12.47 15.77 -10.55
N GLU A 227 13.54 15.98 -9.77
CA GLU A 227 14.90 16.17 -10.28
C GLU A 227 15.89 15.34 -9.46
N ASN A 228 16.96 14.88 -10.11
CA ASN A 228 18.02 14.10 -9.48
C ASN A 228 19.30 14.93 -9.38
N LYS A 229 19.92 14.92 -8.19
CA LYS A 229 21.17 15.66 -7.96
C LYS A 229 22.09 14.89 -7.01
N LEU A 230 23.41 15.04 -7.19
CA LEU A 230 24.44 14.49 -6.31
C LEU A 230 24.57 15.34 -5.02
N TRP A 231 23.52 15.34 -4.22
CA TRP A 231 23.40 16.18 -3.02
C TRP A 231 23.37 15.40 -1.71
N GLY A 232 23.19 14.10 -1.79
CA GLY A 232 23.10 13.24 -0.62
C GLY A 232 24.45 12.76 -0.11
N LEU A 233 24.45 12.29 1.13
CA LEU A 233 25.60 11.56 1.67
C LEU A 233 25.61 10.14 1.07
N PRO A 234 26.72 9.67 0.49
CA PRO A 234 26.81 8.32 -0.04
C PRO A 234 26.57 7.27 1.04
N VAL A 235 25.60 6.39 0.83
CA VAL A 235 25.35 5.26 1.74
C VAL A 235 26.04 4.02 1.20
N VAL A 236 27.24 3.75 1.74
CA VAL A 236 27.93 2.49 1.48
C VAL A 236 27.28 1.41 2.33
N LYS A 237 26.65 0.42 1.72
CA LYS A 237 26.22 -0.79 2.46
C LYS A 237 27.45 -1.43 3.07
N ALA A 238 27.55 -1.39 4.39
CA ALA A 238 28.56 -2.19 5.07
C ALA A 238 28.41 -3.65 4.61
N PRO A 239 29.51 -4.35 4.31
CA PRO A 239 29.42 -5.77 3.99
C PRO A 239 28.67 -6.47 5.12
N PRO A 240 27.81 -7.45 4.82
CA PRO A 240 27.02 -8.12 5.82
C PRO A 240 27.96 -8.66 6.89
N THR A 241 27.91 -8.07 8.07
CA THR A 241 28.62 -8.63 9.23
C THR A 241 27.94 -9.96 9.51
N TYR A 242 28.69 -11.06 9.40
CA TYR A 242 28.22 -12.44 9.61
C TYR A 242 27.82 -12.69 11.08
N ARG A 243 26.91 -11.88 11.59
CA ARG A 243 26.31 -12.03 12.93
C ARG A 243 24.93 -12.68 12.89
N SER A 244 24.50 -13.19 11.74
CA SER A 244 23.24 -13.90 11.65
C SER A 244 23.38 -15.34 12.08
N LEU A 245 22.38 -15.90 12.72
CA LEU A 245 22.24 -17.33 13.02
C LEU A 245 22.35 -18.24 11.77
N TRP A 246 22.32 -17.65 10.58
CA TRP A 246 22.38 -18.28 9.26
C TRP A 246 23.74 -18.06 8.55
N SER A 247 24.75 -17.54 9.23
CA SER A 247 26.07 -17.42 8.61
C SER A 247 26.67 -18.82 8.41
N THR A 248 27.24 -19.05 7.23
CA THR A 248 27.98 -20.33 6.93
C THR A 248 29.23 -20.53 7.79
N LEU A 249 29.63 -19.47 8.49
CA LEU A 249 30.78 -19.46 9.43
C LEU A 249 30.27 -19.33 10.85
N ALA A 250 30.07 -20.44 11.53
CA ALA A 250 29.69 -20.42 12.94
C ALA A 250 30.81 -19.79 13.78
N PRO A 251 30.52 -18.98 14.80
CA PRO A 251 31.52 -18.44 15.72
C PRO A 251 32.32 -19.57 16.34
N LYS A 252 33.65 -19.43 16.39
CA LYS A 252 34.58 -20.48 16.88
C LYS A 252 34.23 -20.97 18.30
N TRP A 253 33.77 -20.07 19.17
CA TRP A 253 33.37 -20.45 20.54
C TRP A 253 32.13 -21.37 20.55
N MET A 254 31.22 -21.20 19.59
CA MET A 254 29.99 -22.03 19.48
C MET A 254 30.33 -23.44 18.99
N VAL A 255 31.30 -23.57 18.07
CA VAL A 255 31.80 -24.87 17.62
C VAL A 255 32.53 -25.60 18.76
N VAL A 256 33.36 -24.87 19.55
CA VAL A 256 34.07 -25.44 20.71
C VAL A 256 33.08 -25.90 21.78
N SER A 257 32.09 -25.10 22.14
CA SER A 257 31.08 -25.50 23.15
C SER A 257 30.25 -26.69 22.70
N LEU A 258 29.88 -26.76 21.43
CA LEU A 258 29.16 -27.90 20.87
C LEU A 258 30.05 -29.17 20.90
N ALA A 259 31.30 -29.06 20.53
CA ALA A 259 32.24 -30.16 20.59
C ALA A 259 32.42 -30.70 22.01
N ILE A 260 32.55 -29.85 23.03
CA ILE A 260 32.63 -30.24 24.44
C ILE A 260 31.38 -30.98 24.90
N MET A 261 30.18 -30.45 24.55
CA MET A 261 28.92 -31.12 24.86
C MET A 261 28.84 -32.52 24.22
N LEU A 262 29.15 -32.61 22.93
CA LEU A 262 29.17 -33.90 22.22
C LEU A 262 30.14 -34.90 22.83
N LEU A 263 31.35 -34.48 23.15
CA LEU A 263 32.34 -35.36 23.83
C LEU A 263 31.83 -35.84 25.19
N GLY A 264 31.16 -34.98 25.97
CA GLY A 264 30.55 -35.37 27.24
C GLY A 264 29.45 -36.42 27.06
N VAL A 265 28.56 -36.23 26.12
CA VAL A 265 27.47 -37.18 25.82
C VAL A 265 28.01 -38.51 25.32
N TRP A 266 28.90 -38.50 24.32
CA TRP A 266 29.50 -39.70 23.77
C TRP A 266 30.38 -40.43 24.78
N GLY A 267 31.13 -39.70 25.61
CA GLY A 267 31.92 -40.27 26.71
C GLY A 267 31.03 -41.00 27.70
N HIS A 268 29.90 -40.42 28.09
CA HIS A 268 28.94 -41.06 28.97
C HIS A 268 28.33 -42.36 28.35
N TYR A 269 27.89 -42.29 27.09
CA TYR A 269 27.38 -43.47 26.38
C TYR A 269 28.43 -44.59 26.29
N THR A 270 29.67 -44.24 25.96
CA THR A 270 30.76 -45.20 25.88
C THR A 270 30.99 -45.87 27.24
N PHE A 271 31.01 -45.09 28.34
CA PHE A 271 31.14 -45.63 29.70
C PHE A 271 29.99 -46.60 30.04
N VAL A 272 28.75 -46.27 29.74
CA VAL A 272 27.57 -47.14 29.97
C VAL A 272 27.70 -48.44 29.18
N VAL A 273 28.08 -48.39 27.91
CA VAL A 273 28.25 -49.56 27.06
C VAL A 273 29.36 -50.50 27.62
N ILE A 274 30.53 -49.90 28.02
CA ILE A 274 31.60 -50.68 28.61
C ILE A 274 31.17 -51.31 29.93
N SER A 275 30.44 -50.60 30.78
CA SER A 275 29.89 -51.14 32.03
C SER A 275 28.95 -52.27 31.82
N LEU A 276 28.02 -52.18 30.82
CA LEU A 276 27.15 -53.26 30.46
C LEU A 276 27.87 -54.53 29.96
N ILE A 277 28.91 -54.34 29.12
CA ILE A 277 29.74 -55.42 28.65
C ILE A 277 30.51 -56.14 29.84
N ARG A 278 30.98 -55.35 30.82
CA ARG A 278 31.65 -55.85 32.01
C ARG A 278 30.67 -56.69 32.86
N ILE A 279 29.49 -56.17 33.16
CA ILE A 279 28.45 -56.89 33.90
C ILE A 279 28.06 -58.18 33.17
N LYS A 280 27.90 -58.17 31.86
CA LYS A 280 27.59 -59.37 31.05
C LYS A 280 28.69 -60.41 31.16
N LYS A 281 29.98 -60.00 31.14
CA LYS A 281 31.14 -60.89 31.30
C LYS A 281 31.20 -61.51 32.70
N GLU A 282 30.94 -60.70 33.74
CA GLU A 282 30.90 -61.19 35.13
C GLU A 282 29.75 -62.17 35.36
N GLY A 283 28.53 -61.86 34.90
CA GLY A 283 27.39 -62.77 34.96
C GLY A 283 27.64 -64.10 34.22
N ALA A 284 28.32 -64.07 33.06
CA ALA A 284 28.67 -65.29 32.35
C ALA A 284 29.73 -66.15 33.09
N LYS A 285 30.64 -65.53 33.86
CA LYS A 285 31.62 -66.22 34.70
C LYS A 285 30.96 -66.87 35.91
N GLU A 286 29.97 -66.18 36.53
CA GLU A 286 29.24 -66.79 37.68
C GLU A 286 28.34 -67.94 37.22
N ALA A 287 27.65 -67.82 36.07
CA ALA A 287 26.84 -68.91 35.52
C ALA A 287 27.67 -70.19 35.23
N LYS A 288 28.91 -70.01 34.74
CA LYS A 288 29.85 -71.13 34.58
C LYS A 288 30.35 -71.74 35.89
N LYS A 289 30.41 -70.97 36.98
CA LYS A 289 30.79 -71.50 38.30
C LYS A 289 29.65 -72.34 38.93
N VAL A 290 28.40 -71.92 38.75
CA VAL A 290 27.22 -72.62 39.29
C VAL A 290 26.93 -73.88 38.49
N GLY A 291 27.23 -74.01 37.21
CA GLY A 291 27.04 -75.17 36.37
C GLY A 291 28.10 -76.29 36.53
N ASN A 292 29.14 -76.06 37.41
CA ASN A 292 30.20 -77.04 37.67
C ASN A 292 30.17 -77.58 39.11
N ILE A 293 29.04 -77.47 39.80
CA ILE A 293 28.69 -78.13 41.06
C ILE A 293 27.57 -79.12 40.70
#